data_6709839661b3e471e6524e251fc08b33
#
_entry.id   6709839661b3e471e6524e251fc08b33
#
_cell.length_a   1.000
_cell.length_b   1.000
_cell.length_c   1.000
_cell.angle_alpha   90.00
_cell.angle_beta   90.00
_cell.angle_gamma   90.00
#
_symmetry.space_group_name_H-M   'P 1'
#
loop_
_entity.id
_entity.type
_entity.pdbx_description
1 polymer ?
#
loop_
_entity_poly.entity_id
_entity_poly.type
_entity_poly.pdbx_seq_one_letter_code
_entity_poly.pdbx_strand_id
1 'polypeptide(L)'
;MPYDRGRPCFASGHAVGLSGREPGRLRMPRLSSIAFVSVLLLVILVGLVDAQTPRQGGELVFVVPLDPPGYDAHQEETFALIHPAAPHYSTLLRVDPFDPTGTKIVGDLAESWTISEDSRTYTFRIRRGVKFHDGSELTARDVKTSYEKIITPPPGLKSLRKGEFVSVDGVEAPDPYTVKFRLKWPTSALLSSLASPFNWIYKADLLAKDIRWYEKQVMGTGPFLFVEHVRGAYWLGKRNPNYWDRGKPYLDGYRALVVPDTSAQVAAIRGERAMIQFRGLTPTHRDDLVRALGPRVTVQESPWDCMVVLALNHEKNPFDDRRVRRALTLALDRYEGSAALSRIAIVKDVAGVLVPGTPFAASPEELEKLAGFSRDIVKARAEARQLLREAGVPEGFSFTYKNRAVQMPQVPIGIWLVDQWKRIGLNVKMEMVDPGIWLPDVQRGAYEVASDAQCGYIVEPDLSLFKFQSRDVSQSNNGRYVDRTLDELYTKQSQATDPAVRRRYIRDFERRLFDEEVHYIPTLQWRRIIVHGARMKGWTITPSHYLNNQLDTVWLSE
;
A
#
# COMPACT_ATOMS: atom_id res chain seq x y z
N MET A 1 39.08 -45.04 14.56
CA MET A 1 39.95 -46.18 14.26
C MET A 1 39.56 -46.77 12.95
N PRO A 2 40.53 -47.23 12.22
CA PRO A 2 41.01 -46.60 11.01
C PRO A 2 41.08 -47.59 9.84
N TYR A 3 41.78 -47.15 8.80
CA TYR A 3 42.46 -47.86 7.71
C TYR A 3 41.67 -48.08 6.43
N ASP A 4 42.24 -48.02 5.28
CA ASP A 4 43.49 -47.38 4.74
C ASP A 4 43.61 -47.85 3.28
N ARG A 5 44.14 -46.97 2.46
CA ARG A 5 45.04 -47.16 1.32
C ARG A 5 44.80 -48.17 0.20
N GLY A 6 45.07 -47.68 -0.99
CA GLY A 6 45.67 -48.50 -2.02
C GLY A 6 45.75 -47.90 -3.41
N ARG A 7 46.78 -47.09 -3.69
CA ARG A 7 47.46 -47.07 -4.99
C ARG A 7 48.46 -48.23 -5.00
N PRO A 8 49.18 -48.65 -6.06
CA PRO A 8 49.63 -47.91 -7.24
C PRO A 8 49.90 -48.71 -8.54
N CYS A 9 50.44 -48.01 -9.55
CA CYS A 9 51.67 -48.27 -10.33
C CYS A 9 51.65 -48.98 -11.66
N PHE A 10 52.21 -48.28 -12.67
CA PHE A 10 53.29 -48.59 -13.60
C PHE A 10 53.10 -49.79 -14.58
N ALA A 11 53.57 -49.77 -15.83
CA ALA A 11 54.72 -49.17 -16.48
C ALA A 11 54.71 -49.45 -18.00
N SER A 12 55.46 -48.60 -18.69
CA SER A 12 56.43 -48.87 -19.78
C SER A 12 55.87 -49.50 -21.09
N GLY A 13 56.08 -49.03 -22.21
CA GLY A 13 57.21 -48.38 -22.85
C GLY A 13 57.58 -49.16 -24.13
N HIS A 14 57.69 -48.52 -25.23
CA HIS A 14 58.76 -48.80 -26.24
C HIS A 14 58.68 -47.79 -27.41
N ALA A 15 59.78 -47.20 -27.69
CA ALA A 15 60.06 -46.35 -28.83
C ALA A 15 60.65 -47.15 -29.97
N VAL A 16 60.38 -46.78 -31.19
CA VAL A 16 61.18 -46.87 -32.45
C VAL A 16 60.43 -45.95 -33.43
N GLY A 17 60.94 -44.94 -34.07
CA GLY A 17 62.16 -44.67 -34.72
C GLY A 17 61.92 -44.01 -36.05
N LEU A 18 62.29 -42.75 -36.18
CA LEU A 18 62.77 -42.02 -37.35
C LEU A 18 62.14 -42.22 -38.74
N SER A 19 61.52 -41.15 -39.33
CA SER A 19 62.07 -40.59 -40.57
C SER A 19 61.33 -39.29 -40.88
N GLY A 20 62.09 -38.29 -41.26
CA GLY A 20 61.67 -36.91 -41.48
C GLY A 20 60.96 -36.68 -42.81
N ARG A 21 60.12 -35.66 -42.81
CA ARG A 21 59.81 -34.85 -44.00
C ARG A 21 59.40 -33.46 -43.55
N GLU A 22 59.87 -32.48 -44.27
CA GLU A 22 59.74 -31.05 -44.04
C GLU A 22 58.30 -30.52 -43.97
N PRO A 23 58.06 -29.31 -43.34
CA PRO A 23 56.72 -28.81 -43.08
C PRO A 23 56.11 -28.06 -44.28
N GLY A 24 55.01 -28.60 -44.75
CA GLY A 24 54.13 -27.89 -45.69
C GLY A 24 53.42 -26.72 -45.02
N ARG A 25 53.62 -25.52 -45.51
CA ARG A 25 52.89 -24.30 -45.08
C ARG A 25 51.41 -24.47 -45.32
N LEU A 26 50.63 -24.68 -44.26
CA LEU A 26 49.15 -24.55 -44.29
C LEU A 26 48.83 -23.04 -44.29
N ARG A 27 48.30 -22.55 -45.41
CA ARG A 27 47.64 -21.25 -45.55
C ARG A 27 46.36 -21.28 -44.73
N MET A 28 46.28 -20.52 -43.62
CA MET A 28 45.01 -20.19 -42.98
C MET A 28 44.19 -19.30 -43.89
N PRO A 29 42.85 -19.58 -44.07
CA PRO A 29 41.99 -18.64 -44.76
C PRO A 29 41.81 -17.39 -43.91
N ARG A 30 42.01 -16.22 -44.50
CA ARG A 30 41.66 -14.91 -43.96
C ARG A 30 40.16 -14.88 -43.74
N LEU A 31 39.66 -15.21 -42.52
CA LEU A 31 38.34 -14.87 -42.10
C LEU A 31 38.23 -13.36 -42.01
N SER A 32 37.36 -12.82 -42.86
CA SER A 32 37.19 -11.42 -43.14
C SER A 32 36.83 -10.64 -41.83
N SER A 33 37.60 -9.57 -41.62
CA SER A 33 37.39 -8.56 -40.54
C SER A 33 35.99 -7.91 -40.53
N ILE A 34 35.19 -8.18 -41.54
CA ILE A 34 33.81 -7.68 -41.71
C ILE A 34 32.84 -8.39 -40.75
N ALA A 35 33.03 -9.67 -40.42
CA ALA A 35 32.12 -10.39 -39.50
C ALA A 35 32.26 -9.94 -38.04
N PHE A 36 33.43 -9.51 -37.61
CA PHE A 36 33.67 -9.03 -36.26
C PHE A 36 33.12 -7.61 -36.02
N VAL A 37 33.16 -6.74 -37.01
CA VAL A 37 32.59 -5.39 -36.95
C VAL A 37 31.05 -5.46 -36.96
N SER A 38 30.44 -6.39 -37.70
CA SER A 38 28.99 -6.55 -37.72
C SER A 38 28.43 -7.11 -36.41
N VAL A 39 29.13 -8.02 -35.73
CA VAL A 39 28.73 -8.53 -34.40
C VAL A 39 28.91 -7.46 -33.31
N LEU A 40 29.96 -6.63 -33.39
CA LEU A 40 30.18 -5.52 -32.44
C LEU A 40 29.14 -4.39 -32.63
N LEU A 41 28.73 -4.11 -33.87
CA LEU A 41 27.63 -3.16 -34.15
C LEU A 41 26.25 -3.71 -33.74
N LEU A 42 26.00 -5.01 -33.82
CA LEU A 42 24.75 -5.62 -33.36
C LEU A 42 24.64 -5.64 -31.83
N VAL A 43 25.77 -5.80 -31.11
CA VAL A 43 25.82 -5.77 -29.63
C VAL A 43 25.65 -4.34 -29.11
N ILE A 44 26.06 -3.32 -29.86
CA ILE A 44 25.87 -1.91 -29.49
C ILE A 44 24.42 -1.45 -29.75
N LEU A 45 23.70 -2.05 -30.70
CA LEU A 45 22.29 -1.71 -30.97
C LEU A 45 21.29 -2.34 -29.99
N VAL A 46 21.66 -3.35 -29.21
CA VAL A 46 20.78 -3.97 -28.19
C VAL A 46 20.88 -3.24 -26.83
N GLY A 47 21.76 -2.26 -26.67
CA GLY A 47 22.03 -1.55 -25.41
C GLY A 47 21.44 -0.16 -25.24
N LEU A 48 20.73 0.38 -26.22
CA LEU A 48 20.01 1.65 -26.11
C LEU A 48 18.54 1.37 -25.73
N VAL A 49 18.32 0.89 -24.50
CA VAL A 49 17.11 1.30 -23.79
C VAL A 49 17.28 2.81 -23.59
N ASP A 50 16.57 3.57 -24.39
CA ASP A 50 16.52 5.02 -24.33
C ASP A 50 15.98 5.40 -22.94
N ALA A 51 16.88 5.59 -22.00
CA ALA A 51 16.53 6.16 -20.69
C ALA A 51 16.12 7.60 -20.97
N GLN A 52 14.85 7.79 -21.30
CA GLN A 52 14.29 9.11 -21.59
C GLN A 52 14.61 10.03 -20.41
N THR A 53 15.44 11.03 -20.63
CA THR A 53 15.76 12.04 -19.60
C THR A 53 14.53 12.88 -19.30
N PRO A 54 14.24 13.16 -18.01
CA PRO A 54 13.14 14.03 -17.64
C PRO A 54 13.20 15.39 -18.34
N ARG A 55 12.06 15.82 -18.86
CA ARG A 55 11.93 17.10 -19.57
C ARG A 55 11.18 18.11 -18.72
N GLN A 56 11.58 19.37 -18.82
CA GLN A 56 10.86 20.47 -18.22
C GLN A 56 9.70 20.91 -19.11
N GLY A 57 8.55 21.24 -18.50
CA GLY A 57 7.40 21.82 -19.19
C GLY A 57 6.15 20.97 -19.18
N GLY A 58 5.06 21.58 -19.59
CA GLY A 58 3.73 20.99 -19.71
C GLY A 58 2.90 20.99 -18.43
N GLU A 59 1.59 20.80 -18.58
CA GLU A 59 0.62 20.70 -17.48
C GLU A 59 0.06 19.27 -17.41
N LEU A 60 0.09 18.67 -16.20
CA LEU A 60 -0.58 17.39 -15.96
C LEU A 60 -2.04 17.64 -15.63
N VAL A 61 -2.96 17.14 -16.45
CA VAL A 61 -4.39 17.14 -16.16
C VAL A 61 -4.80 15.75 -15.67
N PHE A 62 -5.46 15.69 -14.51
CA PHE A 62 -5.99 14.45 -13.94
C PHE A 62 -7.41 14.66 -13.38
N VAL A 63 -8.13 13.57 -13.15
CA VAL A 63 -9.48 13.62 -12.59
C VAL A 63 -9.53 13.16 -11.15
N VAL A 64 -10.36 13.84 -10.35
CA VAL A 64 -10.72 13.48 -8.98
C VAL A 64 -12.25 13.42 -8.86
N PRO A 65 -12.83 12.51 -8.06
CA PRO A 65 -14.28 12.35 -8.01
C PRO A 65 -14.99 13.39 -7.14
N LEU A 66 -14.29 14.04 -6.21
CA LEU A 66 -14.89 14.90 -5.19
C LEU A 66 -13.98 16.07 -4.87
N ASP A 67 -14.59 17.16 -4.41
CA ASP A 67 -13.90 18.26 -3.74
C ASP A 67 -13.38 17.83 -2.36
N PRO A 68 -12.25 18.37 -1.89
CA PRO A 68 -11.83 18.20 -0.50
C PRO A 68 -12.85 18.81 0.48
N PRO A 69 -13.21 18.11 1.55
CA PRO A 69 -14.13 18.64 2.57
C PRO A 69 -13.51 19.79 3.36
N GLY A 70 -12.21 19.73 3.61
CA GLY A 70 -11.36 20.75 4.22
C GLY A 70 -9.95 20.63 3.67
N TYR A 71 -9.04 21.55 4.04
CA TYR A 71 -7.65 21.55 3.52
C TYR A 71 -6.62 21.10 4.55
N ASP A 72 -7.03 20.84 5.81
CA ASP A 72 -6.15 20.41 6.89
C ASP A 72 -5.99 18.88 6.91
N ALA A 73 -4.89 18.37 6.36
CA ALA A 73 -4.59 16.94 6.30
C ALA A 73 -4.50 16.26 7.67
N HIS A 74 -4.19 17.00 8.74
CA HIS A 74 -4.16 16.42 10.09
C HIS A 74 -5.56 16.05 10.60
N GLN A 75 -6.61 16.66 10.06
CA GLN A 75 -8.02 16.43 10.41
C GLN A 75 -8.78 15.59 9.39
N GLU A 76 -8.19 15.34 8.21
CA GLU A 76 -8.82 14.64 7.09
C GLU A 76 -8.18 13.27 6.83
N GLU A 77 -8.97 12.36 6.22
CA GLU A 77 -8.53 11.01 5.85
C GLU A 77 -9.04 10.63 4.45
N THR A 78 -9.07 11.60 3.54
CA THR A 78 -9.68 11.41 2.24
C THR A 78 -8.73 11.67 1.08
N PHE A 79 -8.83 10.82 0.05
CA PHE A 79 -8.13 11.03 -1.21
C PHE A 79 -8.62 12.28 -1.96
N ALA A 80 -9.84 12.76 -1.68
CA ALA A 80 -10.34 14.01 -2.23
C ALA A 80 -9.46 15.20 -1.84
N LEU A 81 -8.80 15.15 -0.67
CA LEU A 81 -7.78 16.14 -0.28
C LEU A 81 -6.40 15.79 -0.83
N ILE A 82 -5.93 14.56 -0.63
CA ILE A 82 -4.53 14.20 -0.93
C ILE A 82 -4.22 14.36 -2.41
N HIS A 83 -5.06 13.85 -3.33
CA HIS A 83 -4.73 13.89 -4.75
C HIS A 83 -4.51 15.31 -5.29
N PRO A 84 -5.37 16.31 -5.03
CA PRO A 84 -5.15 17.66 -5.52
C PRO A 84 -4.18 18.49 -4.67
N ALA A 85 -4.09 18.27 -3.35
CA ALA A 85 -3.40 19.19 -2.45
C ALA A 85 -1.99 18.74 -2.03
N ALA A 86 -1.66 17.44 -2.08
CA ALA A 86 -0.32 16.96 -1.72
C ALA A 86 0.82 17.64 -2.48
N PRO A 87 0.67 18.07 -3.76
CA PRO A 87 1.74 18.76 -4.47
C PRO A 87 2.17 20.10 -3.84
N HIS A 88 1.38 20.66 -2.93
CA HIS A 88 1.73 21.91 -2.23
C HIS A 88 2.55 21.71 -0.97
N TYR A 89 2.71 20.46 -0.49
CA TYR A 89 3.27 20.18 0.82
C TYR A 89 4.45 19.23 0.75
N SER A 90 5.27 19.28 1.81
CA SER A 90 6.29 18.28 2.12
C SER A 90 5.99 17.66 3.48
N THR A 91 6.54 16.48 3.70
CA THR A 91 6.52 15.74 4.97
C THR A 91 7.94 15.65 5.54
N LEU A 92 8.11 15.17 6.77
CA LEU A 92 9.45 14.96 7.32
C LEU A 92 10.19 13.85 6.56
N LEU A 93 9.54 12.72 6.40
CA LEU A 93 9.96 11.58 5.59
C LEU A 93 8.86 11.27 4.58
N ARG A 94 9.18 10.55 3.52
CA ARG A 94 8.20 10.02 2.57
C ARG A 94 8.54 8.61 2.11
N VAL A 95 7.59 7.93 1.52
CA VAL A 95 7.86 6.71 0.77
C VAL A 95 8.62 7.07 -0.52
N ASP A 96 9.63 6.27 -0.87
CA ASP A 96 10.37 6.45 -2.13
C ASP A 96 9.39 6.39 -3.31
N PRO A 97 9.28 7.47 -4.13
CA PRO A 97 8.33 7.52 -5.24
C PRO A 97 8.56 6.47 -6.34
N PHE A 98 9.72 5.81 -6.34
CA PHE A 98 10.08 4.77 -7.29
C PHE A 98 9.98 3.35 -6.70
N ASP A 99 9.64 3.21 -5.42
CA ASP A 99 9.39 1.89 -4.80
C ASP A 99 7.97 1.41 -5.05
N PRO A 100 7.76 0.39 -5.92
CA PRO A 100 6.43 -0.12 -6.22
C PRO A 100 5.80 -0.89 -5.04
N THR A 101 6.60 -1.26 -4.01
CA THR A 101 6.09 -1.93 -2.80
C THR A 101 5.50 -0.95 -1.80
N GLY A 102 5.85 0.34 -1.90
CA GLY A 102 5.39 1.38 -0.98
C GLY A 102 5.94 1.27 0.45
N THR A 103 7.07 0.59 0.64
CA THR A 103 7.65 0.30 1.97
C THR A 103 8.97 1.00 2.26
N LYS A 104 9.69 1.45 1.22
CA LYS A 104 11.00 2.10 1.36
C LYS A 104 10.82 3.55 1.79
N ILE A 105 11.25 3.87 3.01
CA ILE A 105 11.19 5.23 3.55
C ILE A 105 12.47 5.99 3.18
N VAL A 106 12.29 7.21 2.70
CA VAL A 106 13.37 8.16 2.35
C VAL A 106 13.11 9.52 3.00
N GLY A 107 14.15 10.36 3.04
CA GLY A 107 14.00 11.73 3.51
C GLY A 107 13.19 12.59 2.54
N ASP A 108 12.32 13.45 3.07
CA ASP A 108 11.74 14.59 2.34
C ASP A 108 12.36 15.87 2.91
N LEU A 109 11.79 16.47 3.94
CA LEU A 109 12.43 17.61 4.63
C LEU A 109 13.63 17.21 5.51
N ALA A 110 13.66 15.97 6.01
CA ALA A 110 14.85 15.43 6.66
C ALA A 110 15.87 14.98 5.61
N GLU A 111 17.13 15.43 5.71
CA GLU A 111 18.24 14.95 4.88
C GLU A 111 18.85 13.65 5.41
N SER A 112 18.78 13.45 6.73
CA SER A 112 19.30 12.25 7.42
C SER A 112 18.69 12.13 8.82
N TRP A 113 18.81 10.93 9.42
CA TRP A 113 18.44 10.69 10.81
C TRP A 113 19.31 9.64 11.46
N THR A 114 19.34 9.67 12.80
CA THR A 114 19.97 8.65 13.64
C THR A 114 18.99 8.16 14.70
N ILE A 115 19.19 6.92 15.13
CA ILE A 115 18.39 6.26 16.17
C ILE A 115 19.35 5.89 17.31
N SER A 116 18.96 6.17 18.55
CA SER A 116 19.74 5.77 19.74
C SER A 116 19.76 4.24 19.90
N GLU A 117 20.75 3.71 20.62
CA GLU A 117 20.91 2.26 20.85
C GLU A 117 19.67 1.64 21.50
N ASP A 118 19.01 2.37 22.41
CA ASP A 118 17.77 1.94 23.06
C ASP A 118 16.52 2.12 22.19
N SER A 119 16.68 2.59 20.95
CA SER A 119 15.62 2.88 20.00
C SER A 119 14.52 3.83 20.51
N ARG A 120 14.84 4.69 21.47
CA ARG A 120 13.89 5.65 22.06
C ARG A 120 14.10 7.09 21.66
N THR A 121 15.21 7.43 20.98
CA THR A 121 15.47 8.78 20.50
C THR A 121 15.79 8.74 19.01
N TYR A 122 14.98 9.44 18.23
CA TYR A 122 15.18 9.62 16.79
C TYR A 122 15.57 11.08 16.57
N THR A 123 16.75 11.32 15.99
CA THR A 123 17.27 12.66 15.71
C THR A 123 17.35 12.89 14.22
N PHE A 124 16.59 13.86 13.72
CA PHE A 124 16.50 14.21 12.29
C PHE A 124 17.25 15.50 12.01
N ARG A 125 18.04 15.53 10.94
CA ARG A 125 18.64 16.73 10.35
C ARG A 125 17.72 17.29 9.29
N ILE A 126 17.28 18.54 9.45
CA ILE A 126 16.39 19.22 8.50
C ILE A 126 17.24 19.90 7.42
N ARG A 127 16.78 19.80 6.16
CA ARG A 127 17.41 20.47 5.03
C ARG A 127 17.46 21.97 5.24
N ARG A 128 18.61 22.59 4.96
CA ARG A 128 18.78 24.05 5.03
C ARG A 128 18.25 24.72 3.78
N GLY A 129 17.74 25.95 3.92
CA GLY A 129 17.28 26.78 2.80
C GLY A 129 15.98 26.33 2.15
N VAL A 130 15.24 25.42 2.76
CA VAL A 130 13.86 25.07 2.33
C VAL A 130 12.96 26.27 2.59
N LYS A 131 12.20 26.69 1.58
CA LYS A 131 11.31 27.86 1.70
C LYS A 131 9.85 27.45 1.62
N PHE A 132 9.04 28.05 2.48
CA PHE A 132 7.59 28.09 2.28
C PHE A 132 7.25 28.88 1.01
N HIS A 133 6.04 28.70 0.51
CA HIS A 133 5.58 29.38 -0.70
C HIS A 133 5.54 30.90 -0.59
N ASP A 134 5.56 31.47 0.61
CA ASP A 134 5.69 32.90 0.87
C ASP A 134 7.14 33.39 0.92
N GLY A 135 8.11 32.51 0.70
CA GLY A 135 9.55 32.82 0.68
C GLY A 135 10.24 32.73 2.04
N SER A 136 9.52 32.56 3.15
CA SER A 136 10.11 32.37 4.48
C SER A 136 10.78 31.00 4.59
N GLU A 137 11.86 30.90 5.39
CA GLU A 137 12.59 29.65 5.57
C GLU A 137 11.88 28.72 6.55
N LEU A 138 11.84 27.42 6.21
CA LEU A 138 11.37 26.35 7.08
C LEU A 138 12.46 26.00 8.10
N THR A 139 12.05 25.81 9.35
CA THR A 139 12.94 25.40 10.45
C THR A 139 12.40 24.19 11.22
N ALA A 140 13.22 23.64 12.10
CA ALA A 140 12.82 22.57 13.02
C ALA A 140 11.61 22.95 13.91
N ARG A 141 11.38 24.26 14.15
CA ARG A 141 10.20 24.74 14.89
C ARG A 141 8.92 24.42 14.15
N ASP A 142 8.90 24.54 12.82
CA ASP A 142 7.72 24.24 11.98
C ASP A 142 7.39 22.74 12.05
N VAL A 143 8.41 21.89 11.97
CA VAL A 143 8.28 20.44 12.11
C VAL A 143 7.73 20.08 13.49
N LYS A 144 8.36 20.61 14.56
CA LYS A 144 7.92 20.38 15.94
C LYS A 144 6.46 20.78 16.13
N THR A 145 6.09 22.00 15.75
CA THR A 145 4.72 22.52 15.92
C THR A 145 3.69 21.69 15.14
N SER A 146 4.03 21.22 13.94
CA SER A 146 3.15 20.35 13.14
C SER A 146 2.88 19.02 13.84
N TYR A 147 3.93 18.37 14.37
CA TYR A 147 3.75 17.10 15.08
C TYR A 147 3.10 17.29 16.45
N GLU A 148 3.36 18.39 17.17
CA GLU A 148 2.63 18.71 18.41
C GLU A 148 1.12 18.87 18.17
N LYS A 149 0.72 19.52 17.04
CA LYS A 149 -0.69 19.61 16.63
C LYS A 149 -1.30 18.24 16.36
N ILE A 150 -0.54 17.28 15.80
CA ILE A 150 -0.99 15.91 15.55
C ILE A 150 -1.10 15.12 16.86
N ILE A 151 -0.05 15.13 17.68
CA ILE A 151 0.12 14.28 18.87
C ILE A 151 -0.73 14.77 20.03
N THR A 152 -0.75 16.08 20.25
CA THR A 152 -1.45 16.74 21.35
C THR A 152 -2.33 17.87 20.81
N PRO A 153 -3.38 17.52 20.03
CA PRO A 153 -4.24 18.55 19.43
C PRO A 153 -4.90 19.40 20.52
N PRO A 154 -5.00 20.73 20.33
CA PRO A 154 -5.73 21.60 21.23
C PRO A 154 -7.20 21.17 21.38
N PRO A 155 -7.87 21.54 22.50
CA PRO A 155 -9.28 21.24 22.72
C PRO A 155 -10.15 21.68 21.54
N GLY A 156 -11.05 20.80 21.09
CA GLY A 156 -11.94 21.05 19.96
C GLY A 156 -11.30 20.91 18.58
N LEU A 157 -10.02 20.53 18.49
CA LEU A 157 -9.36 20.15 17.23
C LEU A 157 -9.26 18.62 17.14
N LYS A 158 -9.68 18.08 16.00
CA LYS A 158 -9.58 16.63 15.73
C LYS A 158 -8.19 16.31 15.17
N SER A 159 -7.58 15.22 15.62
CA SER A 159 -6.40 14.64 14.99
C SER A 159 -6.65 13.17 14.70
N LEU A 160 -6.66 12.80 13.43
CA LEU A 160 -6.92 11.42 13.00
C LEU A 160 -5.67 10.54 13.11
N ARG A 161 -4.48 11.15 13.23
CA ARG A 161 -3.18 10.44 13.33
C ARG A 161 -2.65 10.35 14.77
N LYS A 162 -3.30 10.93 15.76
CA LYS A 162 -2.83 10.91 17.16
C LYS A 162 -2.50 9.49 17.64
N GLY A 163 -3.30 8.50 17.26
CA GLY A 163 -3.11 7.10 17.65
C GLY A 163 -1.79 6.48 17.17
N GLU A 164 -1.23 6.97 16.06
CA GLU A 164 0.03 6.48 15.50
C GLU A 164 1.26 6.92 16.30
N PHE A 165 1.10 7.93 17.13
CA PHE A 165 2.19 8.57 17.92
C PHE A 165 2.05 8.35 19.42
N VAL A 166 1.29 7.35 19.88
CA VAL A 166 1.10 7.06 21.31
C VAL A 166 2.40 6.75 22.05
N SER A 167 3.39 6.20 21.34
CA SER A 167 4.73 5.95 21.85
C SER A 167 5.57 7.21 22.02
N VAL A 168 5.21 8.33 21.39
CA VAL A 168 5.97 9.58 21.46
C VAL A 168 5.71 10.26 22.80
N ASP A 169 6.79 10.55 23.52
CA ASP A 169 6.79 11.31 24.76
C ASP A 169 6.89 12.82 24.49
N GLY A 170 7.71 13.21 23.51
CA GLY A 170 7.87 14.61 23.14
C GLY A 170 8.64 14.81 21.83
N VAL A 171 8.45 16.01 21.27
CA VAL A 171 9.16 16.49 20.08
C VAL A 171 9.95 17.75 20.45
N GLU A 172 11.25 17.74 20.16
CA GLU A 172 12.17 18.84 20.47
C GLU A 172 12.77 19.42 19.20
N ALA A 173 13.04 20.73 19.25
CA ALA A 173 13.80 21.46 18.25
C ALA A 173 14.93 22.22 18.95
N PRO A 174 16.07 21.55 19.25
CA PRO A 174 17.16 22.14 20.01
C PRO A 174 17.92 23.25 19.24
N ASP A 175 17.86 23.21 17.93
CA ASP A 175 18.39 24.22 17.02
C ASP A 175 17.50 24.32 15.76
N PRO A 176 17.70 25.32 14.87
CA PRO A 176 16.83 25.52 13.72
C PRO A 176 16.77 24.37 12.71
N TYR A 177 17.70 23.41 12.76
CA TYR A 177 17.80 22.33 11.77
C TYR A 177 17.90 20.93 12.39
N THR A 178 17.56 20.79 13.66
CA THR A 178 17.52 19.49 14.34
C THR A 178 16.17 19.29 15.00
N VAL A 179 15.54 18.16 14.70
CA VAL A 179 14.31 17.70 15.38
C VAL A 179 14.59 16.38 16.07
N LYS A 180 14.14 16.24 17.33
CA LYS A 180 14.23 14.99 18.09
C LYS A 180 12.85 14.52 18.52
N PHE A 181 12.56 13.25 18.25
CA PHE A 181 11.42 12.55 18.82
C PHE A 181 11.91 11.66 19.95
N ARG A 182 11.37 11.85 21.15
CA ARG A 182 11.59 10.96 22.30
C ARG A 182 10.41 10.04 22.47
N LEU A 183 10.69 8.76 22.73
CA LEU A 183 9.69 7.71 22.85
C LEU A 183 9.63 7.19 24.29
N LYS A 184 8.43 6.88 24.75
CA LYS A 184 8.15 6.18 26.01
C LYS A 184 8.64 4.73 25.95
N TRP A 185 8.49 4.09 24.77
CA TRP A 185 8.96 2.74 24.47
C TRP A 185 9.35 2.66 22.98
N PRO A 186 10.26 1.74 22.60
CA PRO A 186 10.62 1.53 21.20
C PRO A 186 9.41 1.17 20.34
N THR A 187 9.38 1.65 19.10
CA THR A 187 8.39 1.23 18.10
C THR A 187 9.04 1.13 16.73
N SER A 188 8.72 0.07 15.99
CA SER A 188 9.19 -0.13 14.62
C SER A 188 8.41 0.68 13.59
N ALA A 189 7.25 1.22 13.95
CA ALA A 189 6.37 1.94 13.03
C ALA A 189 6.68 3.44 12.91
N LEU A 190 7.54 4.03 13.78
CA LEU A 190 7.70 5.49 13.81
C LEU A 190 8.10 6.09 12.46
N LEU A 191 9.08 5.50 11.76
CA LEU A 191 9.52 6.05 10.47
C LEU A 191 8.41 6.01 9.43
N SER A 192 7.64 4.93 9.39
CA SER A 192 6.46 4.82 8.51
C SER A 192 5.38 5.83 8.88
N SER A 193 5.10 6.01 10.17
CA SER A 193 4.15 7.03 10.65
C SER A 193 4.61 8.45 10.28
N LEU A 194 5.92 8.74 10.38
CA LEU A 194 6.48 10.04 9.97
C LEU A 194 6.43 10.26 8.44
N ALA A 195 6.38 9.18 7.65
CA ALA A 195 6.24 9.22 6.20
C ALA A 195 4.77 9.20 5.72
N SER A 196 3.81 9.27 6.64
CA SER A 196 2.38 9.34 6.29
C SER A 196 2.11 10.50 5.33
N PRO A 197 1.37 10.27 4.23
CA PRO A 197 1.06 11.31 3.24
C PRO A 197 0.15 12.43 3.77
N PHE A 198 -0.36 12.29 4.99
CA PHE A 198 -1.18 13.28 5.68
C PHE A 198 -0.40 14.15 6.68
N ASN A 199 0.84 13.79 7.01
CA ASN A 199 1.63 14.50 8.04
C ASN A 199 2.42 15.66 7.42
N TRP A 200 1.70 16.55 6.75
CA TRP A 200 2.28 17.74 6.13
C TRP A 200 2.89 18.68 7.18
N ILE A 201 4.01 19.28 6.82
CA ILE A 201 4.64 20.27 7.70
C ILE A 201 4.05 21.64 7.42
N TYR A 202 3.45 22.20 8.45
CA TYR A 202 2.77 23.49 8.47
C TYR A 202 3.67 24.57 9.05
N LYS A 203 3.46 25.81 8.62
CA LYS A 203 4.20 26.97 9.10
C LYS A 203 3.75 27.31 10.52
N ALA A 204 4.67 27.26 11.49
CA ALA A 204 4.40 27.47 12.91
C ALA A 204 3.77 28.83 13.22
N ASP A 205 4.20 29.89 12.51
CA ASP A 205 3.69 31.24 12.71
C ASP A 205 2.21 31.38 12.28
N LEU A 206 1.77 30.63 11.27
CA LEU A 206 0.37 30.60 10.85
C LEU A 206 -0.48 29.83 11.86
N LEU A 207 0.02 28.69 12.37
CA LEU A 207 -0.64 27.94 13.43
C LEU A 207 -0.75 28.71 14.75
N ALA A 208 0.27 29.53 15.07
CA ALA A 208 0.25 30.40 16.24
C ALA A 208 -0.78 31.55 16.11
N LYS A 209 -1.01 32.04 14.90
CA LYS A 209 -2.04 33.05 14.62
C LYS A 209 -3.45 32.46 14.69
N ASP A 210 -3.66 31.33 14.05
CA ASP A 210 -4.92 30.60 14.00
C ASP A 210 -4.64 29.12 13.80
N ILE A 211 -4.89 28.31 14.82
CA ILE A 211 -4.68 26.85 14.80
C ILE A 211 -5.53 26.15 13.70
N ARG A 212 -6.60 26.80 13.22
CA ARG A 212 -7.50 26.33 12.15
C ARG A 212 -7.20 26.94 10.80
N TRP A 213 -6.13 27.71 10.65
CA TRP A 213 -5.77 28.43 9.42
C TRP A 213 -5.77 27.49 8.20
N TYR A 214 -5.20 26.28 8.34
CA TYR A 214 -5.08 25.28 7.29
C TYR A 214 -6.40 24.58 6.90
N GLU A 215 -7.48 24.78 7.63
CA GLU A 215 -8.80 24.26 7.22
C GLU A 215 -9.31 24.91 5.92
N LYS A 216 -8.86 26.14 5.62
CA LYS A 216 -9.35 26.96 4.51
C LYS A 216 -8.27 27.53 3.61
N GLN A 217 -7.01 27.42 3.97
CA GLN A 217 -5.89 28.06 3.29
C GLN A 217 -4.80 27.02 2.97
N VAL A 218 -4.04 27.31 1.91
CA VAL A 218 -2.94 26.46 1.44
C VAL A 218 -1.62 27.21 1.55
N MET A 219 -0.66 26.66 2.31
CA MET A 219 0.69 27.17 2.46
C MET A 219 1.62 26.02 2.82
N GLY A 220 2.53 25.67 1.97
CA GLY A 220 3.49 24.58 2.20
C GLY A 220 4.86 24.87 1.60
N THR A 221 5.66 23.82 1.51
CA THR A 221 7.02 23.84 0.96
C THR A 221 7.16 22.94 -0.28
N GLY A 222 6.02 22.46 -0.79
CA GLY A 222 5.95 21.48 -1.87
C GLY A 222 6.35 22.03 -3.25
N PRO A 223 6.42 21.12 -4.24
CA PRO A 223 6.89 21.43 -5.59
C PRO A 223 5.96 22.36 -6.39
N PHE A 224 4.70 22.56 -5.95
CA PHE A 224 3.76 23.41 -6.65
C PHE A 224 3.14 24.46 -5.73
N LEU A 225 3.01 25.67 -6.23
CA LEU A 225 2.29 26.76 -5.59
C LEU A 225 0.79 26.60 -5.86
N PHE A 226 -0.04 26.82 -4.85
CA PHE A 226 -1.49 26.87 -5.02
C PHE A 226 -1.89 28.11 -5.83
N VAL A 227 -2.79 27.93 -6.79
CA VAL A 227 -3.34 29.01 -7.61
C VAL A 227 -4.77 29.28 -7.20
N GLU A 228 -5.64 28.30 -7.38
CA GLU A 228 -7.08 28.42 -7.03
C GLU A 228 -7.74 27.04 -6.92
N HIS A 229 -8.89 27.03 -6.23
CA HIS A 229 -9.83 25.92 -6.19
C HIS A 229 -11.22 26.42 -6.53
N VAL A 230 -11.74 26.03 -7.68
CA VAL A 230 -13.13 26.28 -8.09
C VAL A 230 -13.94 25.02 -7.75
N ARG A 231 -14.72 25.09 -6.67
CA ARG A 231 -15.52 23.96 -6.18
C ARG A 231 -16.44 23.39 -7.27
N GLY A 232 -16.47 22.06 -7.36
CA GLY A 232 -17.23 21.34 -8.38
C GLY A 232 -16.62 21.38 -9.79
N ALA A 233 -15.49 22.08 -9.97
CA ALA A 233 -14.85 22.23 -11.27
C ALA A 233 -13.39 21.75 -11.28
N TYR A 234 -12.49 22.44 -10.58
CA TYR A 234 -11.09 22.08 -10.60
C TYR A 234 -10.28 22.68 -9.45
N TRP A 235 -9.09 22.09 -9.22
CA TRP A 235 -8.00 22.58 -8.39
C TRP A 235 -6.76 22.80 -9.27
N LEU A 236 -6.07 23.94 -9.10
CA LEU A 236 -4.95 24.35 -9.95
C LEU A 236 -3.69 24.63 -9.14
N GLY A 237 -2.56 24.02 -9.56
CA GLY A 237 -1.23 24.30 -9.05
C GLY A 237 -0.25 24.67 -10.15
N LYS A 238 0.67 25.59 -9.87
CA LYS A 238 1.77 25.97 -10.76
C LYS A 238 3.12 25.67 -10.15
N ARG A 239 4.14 25.45 -10.98
CA ARG A 239 5.53 25.18 -10.56
C ARG A 239 5.99 26.15 -9.46
N ASN A 240 6.61 25.60 -8.41
CA ASN A 240 7.32 26.37 -7.41
C ASN A 240 8.79 26.58 -7.87
N PRO A 241 9.19 27.79 -8.27
CA PRO A 241 10.56 28.04 -8.74
C PRO A 241 11.61 27.95 -7.61
N ASN A 242 11.15 28.01 -6.35
CA ASN A 242 11.99 27.95 -5.15
C ASN A 242 11.94 26.58 -4.46
N TYR A 243 11.49 25.53 -5.18
CA TYR A 243 11.45 24.19 -4.59
C TYR A 243 12.87 23.73 -4.23
N TRP A 244 13.01 23.13 -3.06
CA TRP A 244 14.30 22.77 -2.48
C TRP A 244 15.08 21.70 -3.28
N ASP A 245 14.36 20.78 -3.97
CA ASP A 245 14.98 19.77 -4.81
C ASP A 245 15.23 20.34 -6.22
N ARG A 246 16.48 20.79 -6.43
CA ARG A 246 16.87 21.52 -7.63
C ARG A 246 16.60 20.71 -8.91
N GLY A 247 16.04 21.39 -9.90
CA GLY A 247 15.65 20.77 -11.17
C GLY A 247 14.25 20.16 -11.16
N LYS A 248 13.57 20.13 -10.03
CA LYS A 248 12.18 19.71 -9.88
C LYS A 248 11.29 20.87 -9.44
N PRO A 249 9.98 20.76 -9.60
CA PRO A 249 9.27 19.75 -10.40
C PRO A 249 9.55 19.94 -11.90
N TYR A 250 9.34 18.90 -12.69
CA TYR A 250 9.53 18.98 -14.15
C TYR A 250 8.36 19.67 -14.86
N LEU A 251 7.13 19.50 -14.37
CA LEU A 251 5.92 20.12 -14.91
C LEU A 251 5.89 21.63 -14.66
N ASP A 252 5.23 22.38 -15.54
CA ASP A 252 4.90 23.81 -15.32
C ASP A 252 3.75 23.99 -14.35
N GLY A 253 2.87 22.99 -14.28
CA GLY A 253 1.71 22.98 -13.40
C GLY A 253 0.90 21.70 -13.50
N TYR A 254 -0.19 21.67 -12.76
CA TYR A 254 -1.17 20.61 -12.85
C TYR A 254 -2.58 21.14 -12.62
N ARG A 255 -3.57 20.40 -13.16
CA ARG A 255 -5.00 20.66 -12.97
C ARG A 255 -5.71 19.36 -12.58
N ALA A 256 -6.36 19.37 -11.41
CA ALA A 256 -7.25 18.29 -10.97
C ALA A 256 -8.69 18.67 -11.30
N LEU A 257 -9.30 17.97 -12.24
CA LEU A 257 -10.69 18.19 -12.63
C LEU A 257 -11.63 17.42 -11.71
N VAL A 258 -12.65 18.06 -11.17
CA VAL A 258 -13.67 17.39 -10.34
C VAL A 258 -14.71 16.75 -11.25
N VAL A 259 -14.72 15.41 -11.32
CA VAL A 259 -15.62 14.61 -12.16
C VAL A 259 -16.19 13.47 -11.31
N PRO A 260 -17.41 13.63 -10.74
CA PRO A 260 -17.97 12.65 -9.79
C PRO A 260 -18.27 11.29 -10.41
N ASP A 261 -18.79 11.25 -11.64
CA ASP A 261 -19.18 10.02 -12.30
C ASP A 261 -17.98 9.26 -12.87
N THR A 262 -17.86 7.97 -12.54
CA THR A 262 -16.72 7.13 -12.97
C THR A 262 -16.68 6.95 -14.50
N SER A 263 -17.84 6.84 -15.16
CA SER A 263 -17.90 6.69 -16.61
C SER A 263 -17.44 7.98 -17.31
N ALA A 264 -17.78 9.14 -16.74
CA ALA A 264 -17.29 10.43 -17.21
C ALA A 264 -15.77 10.58 -16.97
N GLN A 265 -15.21 10.08 -15.87
CA GLN A 265 -13.75 10.03 -15.65
C GLN A 265 -13.06 9.19 -16.74
N VAL A 266 -13.58 7.99 -17.02
CA VAL A 266 -13.07 7.12 -18.11
C VAL A 266 -13.19 7.80 -19.47
N ALA A 267 -14.31 8.49 -19.74
CA ALA A 267 -14.49 9.26 -20.97
C ALA A 267 -13.51 10.44 -21.09
N ALA A 268 -13.16 11.09 -19.98
CA ALA A 268 -12.15 12.16 -19.96
C ALA A 268 -10.75 11.62 -20.33
N ILE A 269 -10.37 10.43 -19.82
CA ILE A 269 -9.10 9.78 -20.17
C ILE A 269 -9.14 9.31 -21.62
N ARG A 270 -10.23 8.68 -22.07
CA ARG A 270 -10.40 8.23 -23.46
C ARG A 270 -10.31 9.38 -24.46
N GLY A 271 -10.86 10.52 -24.13
CA GLY A 271 -10.82 11.76 -24.93
C GLY A 271 -9.54 12.58 -24.73
N GLU A 272 -8.55 12.05 -23.99
CA GLU A 272 -7.27 12.70 -23.71
C GLU A 272 -7.39 14.10 -23.04
N ARG A 273 -8.55 14.37 -22.42
CA ARG A 273 -8.79 15.60 -21.62
C ARG A 273 -8.17 15.50 -20.23
N ALA A 274 -7.91 14.26 -19.76
CA ALA A 274 -7.16 13.97 -18.55
C ALA A 274 -6.21 12.81 -18.82
N MET A 275 -5.06 12.81 -18.18
CA MET A 275 -4.04 11.78 -18.38
C MET A 275 -4.18 10.59 -17.43
N ILE A 276 -4.76 10.79 -16.24
CA ILE A 276 -4.79 9.76 -15.18
C ILE A 276 -5.93 10.03 -14.18
N GLN A 277 -6.35 8.95 -13.52
CA GLN A 277 -7.12 8.95 -12.29
C GLN A 277 -6.33 8.12 -11.26
N PHE A 278 -5.86 8.77 -10.18
CA PHE A 278 -4.89 8.18 -9.26
C PHE A 278 -5.46 7.10 -8.33
N ARG A 279 -6.76 6.99 -8.15
CA ARG A 279 -7.34 6.00 -7.22
C ARG A 279 -7.30 4.58 -7.76
N GLY A 280 -7.92 4.35 -8.93
CA GLY A 280 -7.97 3.02 -9.55
C GLY A 280 -9.20 2.84 -10.46
N LEU A 281 -9.06 1.96 -11.43
CA LEU A 281 -10.07 1.61 -12.42
C LEU A 281 -10.47 0.14 -12.29
N THR A 282 -11.63 -0.24 -12.84
CA THR A 282 -12.03 -1.65 -12.96
C THR A 282 -11.30 -2.34 -14.12
N PRO A 283 -11.24 -3.69 -14.15
CA PRO A 283 -10.73 -4.42 -15.31
C PRO A 283 -11.42 -4.04 -16.61
N THR A 284 -12.75 -3.87 -16.59
CA THR A 284 -13.52 -3.44 -17.77
C THR A 284 -13.09 -2.07 -18.28
N HIS A 285 -12.91 -1.10 -17.38
CA HIS A 285 -12.44 0.24 -17.75
C HIS A 285 -11.04 0.22 -18.34
N ARG A 286 -10.12 -0.60 -17.76
CA ARG A 286 -8.78 -0.83 -18.32
C ARG A 286 -8.86 -1.35 -19.76
N ASP A 287 -9.62 -2.42 -19.97
CA ASP A 287 -9.73 -3.08 -21.26
C ASP A 287 -10.35 -2.16 -22.34
N ASP A 288 -11.33 -1.34 -21.95
CA ASP A 288 -11.93 -0.34 -22.83
C ASP A 288 -10.95 0.77 -23.21
N LEU A 289 -10.17 1.28 -22.27
CA LEU A 289 -9.16 2.31 -22.53
C LEU A 289 -8.02 1.76 -23.40
N VAL A 290 -7.52 0.56 -23.10
CA VAL A 290 -6.47 -0.10 -23.89
C VAL A 290 -6.95 -0.36 -25.32
N ARG A 291 -8.18 -0.83 -25.50
CA ARG A 291 -8.79 -1.03 -26.84
C ARG A 291 -8.92 0.28 -27.61
N ALA A 292 -9.31 1.34 -26.96
CA ALA A 292 -9.56 2.64 -27.60
C ALA A 292 -8.28 3.42 -27.92
N LEU A 293 -7.27 3.34 -27.07
CA LEU A 293 -6.09 4.20 -27.13
C LEU A 293 -4.81 3.48 -27.53
N GLY A 294 -4.75 2.13 -27.39
CA GLY A 294 -3.58 1.32 -27.76
C GLY A 294 -2.28 1.83 -27.12
N PRO A 295 -1.25 2.16 -27.91
CA PRO A 295 0.05 2.59 -27.39
C PRO A 295 0.05 3.97 -26.74
N ARG A 296 -1.05 4.72 -26.82
CA ARG A 296 -1.18 6.07 -26.19
C ARG A 296 -1.41 6.00 -24.68
N VAL A 297 -1.62 4.79 -24.14
CA VAL A 297 -1.76 4.57 -22.70
C VAL A 297 -0.76 3.56 -22.18
N THR A 298 -0.44 3.69 -20.90
CA THR A 298 0.32 2.73 -20.10
C THR A 298 -0.58 2.18 -19.01
N VAL A 299 -0.52 0.87 -18.79
CA VAL A 299 -1.22 0.20 -17.69
C VAL A 299 -0.22 -0.14 -16.60
N GLN A 300 -0.52 0.24 -15.36
CA GLN A 300 0.21 -0.21 -14.19
C GLN A 300 -0.76 -0.88 -13.21
N GLU A 301 -0.34 -1.97 -12.60
CA GLU A 301 -1.13 -2.72 -11.62
C GLU A 301 -0.29 -3.04 -10.38
N SER A 302 -0.92 -2.98 -9.21
CA SER A 302 -0.32 -3.41 -7.93
C SER A 302 -1.37 -4.07 -7.05
N PRO A 303 -0.99 -4.88 -6.06
CA PRO A 303 -1.87 -5.13 -4.93
C PRO A 303 -2.35 -3.79 -4.37
N TRP A 304 -3.56 -3.74 -3.84
CA TRP A 304 -4.05 -2.54 -3.14
C TRP A 304 -4.04 -2.82 -1.64
N ASP A 305 -3.54 -1.90 -0.83
CA ASP A 305 -3.58 -2.03 0.63
C ASP A 305 -5.03 -1.88 1.15
N CYS A 306 -5.87 -2.77 0.65
CA CYS A 306 -7.28 -2.89 0.97
C CYS A 306 -7.76 -4.31 0.78
N MET A 307 -8.61 -4.79 1.70
CA MET A 307 -9.39 -6.01 1.49
C MET A 307 -10.74 -5.93 2.18
N VAL A 308 -11.68 -6.74 1.73
CA VAL A 308 -12.87 -7.06 2.53
C VAL A 308 -12.48 -8.14 3.51
N VAL A 309 -12.67 -7.88 4.79
CA VAL A 309 -12.66 -8.87 5.87
C VAL A 309 -14.09 -9.06 6.37
N LEU A 310 -14.41 -10.23 6.86
CA LEU A 310 -15.73 -10.50 7.43
C LEU A 310 -15.66 -10.38 8.94
N ALA A 311 -16.44 -9.46 9.49
CA ALA A 311 -16.66 -9.37 10.92
C ALA A 311 -17.76 -10.38 11.32
N LEU A 312 -17.39 -11.32 12.19
CA LEU A 312 -18.28 -12.30 12.79
C LEU A 312 -18.70 -11.77 14.15
N ASN A 313 -19.98 -11.65 14.43
CA ASN A 313 -20.45 -11.07 15.68
C ASN A 313 -20.34 -12.09 16.82
N HIS A 314 -19.29 -12.00 17.63
CA HIS A 314 -19.05 -12.92 18.74
C HIS A 314 -20.07 -12.83 19.88
N GLU A 315 -20.98 -11.85 19.86
CA GLU A 315 -22.08 -11.72 20.81
C GLU A 315 -23.37 -12.40 20.30
N LYS A 316 -23.30 -13.07 19.11
CA LYS A 316 -24.46 -13.72 18.45
C LYS A 316 -24.22 -15.21 18.25
N ASN A 317 -25.12 -16.04 18.82
CA ASN A 317 -25.12 -17.47 18.52
C ASN A 317 -25.59 -17.69 17.06
N PRO A 318 -24.95 -18.62 16.30
CA PRO A 318 -23.86 -19.51 16.70
C PRO A 318 -22.43 -18.97 16.38
N PHE A 319 -22.26 -17.69 16.08
CA PHE A 319 -20.97 -17.10 15.68
C PHE A 319 -20.02 -16.86 16.86
N ASP A 320 -20.50 -17.00 18.10
CA ASP A 320 -19.70 -17.11 19.32
C ASP A 320 -18.89 -18.42 19.38
N ASP A 321 -19.35 -19.49 18.69
CA ASP A 321 -18.64 -20.75 18.60
C ASP A 321 -17.52 -20.70 17.53
N ARG A 322 -16.28 -20.94 17.95
CA ARG A 322 -15.10 -20.99 17.08
C ARG A 322 -15.24 -22.02 15.95
N ARG A 323 -15.92 -23.15 16.18
CA ARG A 323 -16.11 -24.21 15.17
C ARG A 323 -16.94 -23.70 14.01
N VAL A 324 -17.95 -22.87 14.28
CA VAL A 324 -18.78 -22.24 13.25
C VAL A 324 -17.96 -21.24 12.44
N ARG A 325 -17.21 -20.37 13.11
CA ARG A 325 -16.36 -19.40 12.43
C ARG A 325 -15.31 -20.09 11.55
N ARG A 326 -14.70 -21.18 12.06
CA ARG A 326 -13.77 -21.99 11.29
C ARG A 326 -14.43 -22.66 10.07
N ALA A 327 -15.63 -23.16 10.20
CA ALA A 327 -16.39 -23.74 9.08
C ALA A 327 -16.66 -22.71 7.98
N LEU A 328 -16.98 -21.47 8.34
CA LEU A 328 -17.22 -20.39 7.37
C LEU A 328 -15.98 -20.04 6.54
N THR A 329 -14.78 -20.02 7.13
CA THR A 329 -13.55 -19.75 6.38
C THR A 329 -13.09 -20.92 5.53
N LEU A 330 -13.29 -22.17 6.00
CA LEU A 330 -12.96 -23.40 5.27
C LEU A 330 -13.84 -23.61 4.03
N ALA A 331 -15.01 -23.00 3.98
CA ALA A 331 -15.91 -23.07 2.83
C ALA A 331 -15.38 -22.35 1.59
N LEU A 332 -14.51 -21.34 1.78
CA LEU A 332 -14.13 -20.38 0.76
C LEU A 332 -13.00 -20.89 -0.13
N ASP A 333 -13.29 -21.12 -1.41
CA ASP A 333 -12.26 -21.35 -2.43
C ASP A 333 -11.69 -20.02 -2.93
N ARG A 334 -10.67 -19.54 -2.22
CA ARG A 334 -10.03 -18.26 -2.54
C ARG A 334 -9.30 -18.29 -3.88
N TYR A 335 -8.80 -19.44 -4.32
CA TYR A 335 -8.05 -19.57 -5.57
C TYR A 335 -8.96 -19.54 -6.79
N GLU A 336 -10.08 -20.30 -6.77
CA GLU A 336 -11.13 -20.19 -7.79
C GLU A 336 -11.75 -18.79 -7.77
N GLY A 337 -12.08 -18.28 -6.57
CA GLY A 337 -12.60 -16.93 -6.37
C GLY A 337 -11.71 -15.85 -6.96
N SER A 338 -10.40 -15.92 -6.73
CA SER A 338 -9.41 -15.01 -7.33
C SER A 338 -9.46 -15.09 -8.88
N ALA A 339 -9.42 -16.28 -9.45
CA ALA A 339 -9.43 -16.47 -10.90
C ALA A 339 -10.71 -15.94 -11.56
N ALA A 340 -11.86 -16.09 -10.90
CA ALA A 340 -13.16 -15.63 -11.40
C ALA A 340 -13.35 -14.11 -11.20
N LEU A 341 -13.18 -13.64 -9.95
CA LEU A 341 -13.49 -12.27 -9.59
C LEU A 341 -12.50 -11.24 -10.15
N SER A 342 -11.24 -11.61 -10.33
CA SER A 342 -10.22 -10.69 -10.92
C SER A 342 -10.54 -10.23 -12.34
N ARG A 343 -11.46 -10.90 -13.03
CA ARG A 343 -11.91 -10.52 -14.39
C ARG A 343 -12.97 -9.43 -14.38
N ILE A 344 -13.73 -9.32 -13.29
CA ILE A 344 -14.90 -8.44 -13.22
C ILE A 344 -14.82 -7.43 -12.07
N ALA A 345 -13.98 -7.68 -11.08
CA ALA A 345 -13.86 -6.86 -9.87
C ALA A 345 -12.39 -6.49 -9.59
N ILE A 346 -12.21 -5.50 -8.73
CA ILE A 346 -10.90 -5.00 -8.31
C ILE A 346 -10.29 -5.86 -7.19
N VAL A 347 -10.37 -7.19 -7.28
CA VAL A 347 -9.77 -8.15 -6.35
C VAL A 347 -9.02 -9.20 -7.11
N LYS A 348 -7.91 -9.69 -6.54
CA LYS A 348 -7.09 -10.68 -7.24
C LYS A 348 -6.30 -11.58 -6.29
N ASP A 349 -5.55 -11.01 -5.36
CA ASP A 349 -4.51 -11.76 -4.69
C ASP A 349 -5.09 -12.50 -3.47
N VAL A 350 -4.67 -13.77 -3.30
CA VAL A 350 -4.92 -14.55 -2.08
C VAL A 350 -3.85 -14.14 -1.07
N ALA A 351 -4.24 -13.49 0.01
CA ALA A 351 -3.34 -12.93 1.00
C ALA A 351 -3.96 -12.96 2.41
N GLY A 352 -3.10 -12.80 3.42
CA GLY A 352 -3.51 -12.42 4.77
C GLY A 352 -3.92 -10.95 4.83
N VAL A 353 -3.81 -10.34 5.99
CA VAL A 353 -4.16 -8.92 6.17
C VAL A 353 -3.12 -7.98 5.54
N LEU A 354 -1.86 -8.41 5.50
CA LEU A 354 -0.78 -7.58 4.97
C LEU A 354 -0.66 -7.71 3.46
N VAL A 355 -0.25 -6.62 2.83
CA VAL A 355 -0.13 -6.50 1.38
C VAL A 355 0.86 -7.53 0.82
N PRO A 356 0.46 -8.41 -0.10
CA PRO A 356 1.33 -9.44 -0.65
C PRO A 356 2.54 -8.84 -1.38
N GLY A 357 3.70 -9.50 -1.25
CA GLY A 357 4.95 -9.02 -1.83
C GLY A 357 5.69 -7.98 -0.99
N THR A 358 5.16 -7.58 0.17
CA THR A 358 5.84 -6.69 1.12
C THR A 358 6.66 -7.49 2.15
N PRO A 359 7.64 -6.89 2.84
CA PRO A 359 8.58 -7.63 3.71
C PRO A 359 7.93 -8.45 4.83
N PHE A 360 6.79 -7.99 5.35
CA PHE A 360 6.09 -8.64 6.45
C PHE A 360 4.88 -9.48 6.03
N ALA A 361 4.52 -9.51 4.76
CA ALA A 361 3.42 -10.34 4.28
C ALA A 361 3.73 -11.84 4.41
N ALA A 362 2.70 -12.65 4.64
CA ALA A 362 2.84 -14.10 4.60
C ALA A 362 3.13 -14.59 3.18
N SER A 363 4.03 -15.57 3.05
CA SER A 363 4.24 -16.25 1.78
C SER A 363 3.05 -17.16 1.45
N PRO A 364 2.88 -17.59 0.19
CA PRO A 364 1.84 -18.56 -0.17
C PRO A 364 1.91 -19.85 0.68
N GLU A 365 3.11 -20.34 0.98
CA GLU A 365 3.35 -21.55 1.78
C GLU A 365 3.01 -21.33 3.27
N GLU A 366 3.18 -20.11 3.78
CA GLU A 366 2.76 -19.74 5.13
C GLU A 366 1.24 -19.65 5.21
N LEU A 367 0.61 -19.07 4.18
CA LEU A 367 -0.86 -18.95 4.11
C LEU A 367 -1.55 -20.31 4.02
N GLU A 368 -1.03 -21.25 3.20
CA GLU A 368 -1.62 -22.58 3.03
C GLU A 368 -1.74 -23.39 4.34
N LYS A 369 -1.00 -22.99 5.38
CA LYS A 369 -1.07 -23.59 6.72
C LYS A 369 -2.24 -23.05 7.55
N LEU A 370 -2.86 -21.95 7.15
CA LEU A 370 -3.97 -21.33 7.86
C LEU A 370 -5.32 -21.84 7.37
N ALA A 371 -6.32 -21.84 8.25
CA ALA A 371 -7.67 -22.25 7.91
C ALA A 371 -8.24 -21.46 6.73
N GLY A 372 -8.79 -22.17 5.74
CA GLY A 372 -9.43 -21.60 4.56
C GLY A 372 -8.47 -21.19 3.43
N PHE A 373 -7.15 -21.44 3.58
CA PHE A 373 -6.16 -21.18 2.53
C PHE A 373 -5.64 -22.46 1.85
N SER A 374 -6.18 -23.62 2.21
CA SER A 374 -5.83 -24.89 1.56
C SER A 374 -6.30 -24.92 0.11
N ARG A 375 -5.48 -25.50 -0.78
CA ARG A 375 -5.87 -25.77 -2.17
C ARG A 375 -6.81 -26.96 -2.30
N ASP A 376 -6.84 -27.86 -1.31
CA ASP A 376 -7.80 -28.97 -1.26
C ASP A 376 -9.15 -28.51 -0.67
N ILE A 377 -9.91 -27.83 -1.51
CA ILE A 377 -11.23 -27.28 -1.13
C ILE A 377 -12.25 -28.39 -0.83
N VAL A 378 -12.09 -29.57 -1.41
CA VAL A 378 -12.99 -30.70 -1.16
C VAL A 378 -12.87 -31.17 0.28
N LYS A 379 -11.63 -31.38 0.73
CA LYS A 379 -11.31 -31.74 2.12
C LYS A 379 -11.73 -30.63 3.08
N ALA A 380 -11.40 -29.37 2.77
CA ALA A 380 -11.74 -28.21 3.61
C ALA A 380 -13.26 -28.09 3.81
N ARG A 381 -14.08 -28.24 2.76
CA ARG A 381 -15.53 -28.22 2.86
C ARG A 381 -16.11 -29.44 3.60
N ALA A 382 -15.47 -30.61 3.51
CA ALA A 382 -15.87 -31.76 4.30
C ALA A 382 -15.65 -31.51 5.80
N GLU A 383 -14.48 -30.95 6.18
CA GLU A 383 -14.19 -30.50 7.55
C GLU A 383 -15.20 -29.42 8.01
N ALA A 384 -15.48 -28.42 7.16
CA ALA A 384 -16.46 -27.38 7.49
C ALA A 384 -17.83 -27.96 7.86
N ARG A 385 -18.36 -28.89 7.06
CA ARG A 385 -19.65 -29.57 7.37
C ARG A 385 -19.59 -30.39 8.65
N GLN A 386 -18.44 -31.01 8.95
CA GLN A 386 -18.26 -31.74 10.20
C GLN A 386 -18.30 -30.79 11.40
N LEU A 387 -17.55 -29.68 11.36
CA LEU A 387 -17.52 -28.67 12.42
C LEU A 387 -18.90 -28.05 12.69
N LEU A 388 -19.70 -27.80 11.64
CA LEU A 388 -21.09 -27.31 11.80
C LEU A 388 -21.97 -28.34 12.56
N ARG A 389 -21.86 -29.63 12.20
CA ARG A 389 -22.59 -30.67 12.93
C ARG A 389 -22.16 -30.80 14.39
N GLU A 390 -20.85 -30.77 14.65
CA GLU A 390 -20.29 -30.80 16.01
C GLU A 390 -20.69 -29.58 16.85
N ALA A 391 -20.90 -28.43 16.20
CA ALA A 391 -21.39 -27.21 16.83
C ALA A 391 -22.91 -27.20 16.99
N GLY A 392 -23.63 -28.25 16.55
CA GLY A 392 -25.08 -28.32 16.64
C GLY A 392 -25.82 -27.43 15.64
N VAL A 393 -25.14 -26.96 14.58
CA VAL A 393 -25.78 -26.16 13.52
C VAL A 393 -26.45 -27.09 12.52
N PRO A 394 -27.80 -26.99 12.35
CA PRO A 394 -28.54 -27.89 11.47
C PRO A 394 -28.22 -27.61 10.00
N GLU A 395 -28.39 -28.61 9.14
CA GLU A 395 -28.38 -28.43 7.69
C GLU A 395 -29.46 -27.43 7.27
N GLY A 396 -29.15 -26.52 6.36
CA GLY A 396 -30.05 -25.45 5.94
C GLY A 396 -30.14 -24.28 6.93
N PHE A 397 -29.31 -24.26 7.98
CA PHE A 397 -29.27 -23.11 8.89
C PHE A 397 -29.16 -21.80 8.12
N SER A 398 -30.02 -20.84 8.49
CA SER A 398 -30.12 -19.55 7.82
C SER A 398 -29.55 -18.42 8.68
N PHE A 399 -28.78 -17.54 8.07
CA PHE A 399 -28.32 -16.30 8.70
C PHE A 399 -28.23 -15.14 7.70
N THR A 400 -28.14 -13.93 8.22
CA THR A 400 -28.01 -12.71 7.41
C THR A 400 -26.54 -12.28 7.29
N TYR A 401 -26.09 -12.13 6.05
CA TYR A 401 -24.84 -11.47 5.73
C TYR A 401 -25.10 -10.01 5.34
N LYS A 402 -24.73 -9.08 6.21
CA LYS A 402 -24.88 -7.63 6.00
C LYS A 402 -23.75 -7.11 5.14
N ASN A 403 -24.05 -6.74 3.90
CA ASN A 403 -23.07 -6.23 2.94
C ASN A 403 -23.32 -4.77 2.62
N ARG A 404 -22.26 -4.03 2.29
CA ARG A 404 -22.35 -2.64 1.86
C ARG A 404 -22.87 -2.57 0.42
N ALA A 405 -23.81 -1.66 0.15
CA ALA A 405 -24.36 -1.38 -1.19
C ALA A 405 -23.34 -0.60 -2.06
N VAL A 406 -22.14 -1.14 -2.20
CA VAL A 406 -21.06 -0.58 -3.02
C VAL A 406 -20.77 -1.55 -4.17
N GLN A 407 -20.92 -1.08 -5.40
CA GLN A 407 -20.85 -1.92 -6.60
C GLN A 407 -19.50 -2.67 -6.74
N MET A 408 -18.39 -2.03 -6.38
CA MET A 408 -17.05 -2.61 -6.46
C MET A 408 -16.24 -2.34 -5.17
N PRO A 409 -15.65 -3.38 -4.57
CA PRO A 409 -15.78 -4.81 -4.89
C PRO A 409 -16.84 -5.55 -4.06
N GLN A 410 -17.62 -4.87 -3.18
CA GLN A 410 -18.45 -5.52 -2.16
C GLN A 410 -19.55 -6.40 -2.75
N VAL A 411 -20.24 -5.94 -3.80
CA VAL A 411 -21.33 -6.72 -4.42
C VAL A 411 -20.81 -8.05 -4.99
N PRO A 412 -19.81 -8.11 -5.87
CA PRO A 412 -19.32 -9.37 -6.43
C PRO A 412 -18.71 -10.30 -5.37
N ILE A 413 -18.01 -9.77 -4.36
CA ILE A 413 -17.52 -10.57 -3.23
C ILE A 413 -18.69 -11.17 -2.46
N GLY A 414 -19.73 -10.39 -2.17
CA GLY A 414 -20.90 -10.87 -1.44
C GLY A 414 -21.64 -12.01 -2.16
N ILE A 415 -21.82 -11.90 -3.47
CA ILE A 415 -22.42 -12.95 -4.28
C ILE A 415 -21.58 -14.24 -4.23
N TRP A 416 -20.27 -14.10 -4.37
CA TRP A 416 -19.32 -15.22 -4.25
C TRP A 416 -19.40 -15.88 -2.87
N LEU A 417 -19.39 -15.12 -1.77
CA LEU A 417 -19.48 -15.65 -0.41
C LEU A 417 -20.76 -16.46 -0.18
N VAL A 418 -21.92 -15.96 -0.62
CA VAL A 418 -23.20 -16.66 -0.50
C VAL A 418 -23.14 -18.01 -1.22
N ASP A 419 -22.59 -18.07 -2.44
CA ASP A 419 -22.39 -19.33 -3.16
C ASP A 419 -21.46 -20.29 -2.41
N GLN A 420 -20.34 -19.81 -1.86
CA GLN A 420 -19.39 -20.65 -1.14
C GLN A 420 -20.00 -21.28 0.12
N TRP A 421 -20.77 -20.52 0.89
CA TRP A 421 -21.44 -21.03 2.09
C TRP A 421 -22.62 -21.97 1.77
N LYS A 422 -23.32 -21.75 0.67
CA LYS A 422 -24.32 -22.69 0.17
C LYS A 422 -23.73 -24.08 -0.10
N ARG A 423 -22.47 -24.15 -0.56
CA ARG A 423 -21.76 -25.41 -0.85
C ARG A 423 -21.46 -26.25 0.40
N ILE A 424 -21.58 -25.68 1.60
CA ILE A 424 -21.47 -26.41 2.88
C ILE A 424 -22.81 -26.59 3.61
N GLY A 425 -23.96 -26.33 2.92
CA GLY A 425 -25.29 -26.56 3.44
C GLY A 425 -25.90 -25.40 4.22
N LEU A 426 -25.32 -24.17 4.13
CA LEU A 426 -25.88 -22.99 4.78
C LEU A 426 -26.80 -22.20 3.83
N ASN A 427 -27.82 -21.55 4.38
CA ASN A 427 -28.75 -20.70 3.65
C ASN A 427 -28.54 -19.23 4.05
N VAL A 428 -27.83 -18.48 3.23
CA VAL A 428 -27.37 -17.12 3.56
C VAL A 428 -28.18 -16.07 2.83
N LYS A 429 -28.83 -15.19 3.58
CA LYS A 429 -29.50 -14.00 3.05
C LYS A 429 -28.54 -12.83 3.01
N MET A 430 -28.16 -12.37 1.84
CA MET A 430 -27.36 -11.15 1.70
C MET A 430 -28.29 -9.94 1.81
N GLU A 431 -28.04 -9.10 2.82
CA GLU A 431 -28.69 -7.81 3.02
C GLU A 431 -27.76 -6.69 2.50
N MET A 432 -28.19 -5.98 1.44
CA MET A 432 -27.44 -4.85 0.89
C MET A 432 -27.86 -3.57 1.62
N VAL A 433 -26.93 -2.91 2.29
CA VAL A 433 -27.18 -1.74 3.13
C VAL A 433 -26.37 -0.54 2.65
N ASP A 434 -27.03 0.62 2.59
CA ASP A 434 -26.35 1.88 2.27
C ASP A 434 -25.16 2.13 3.22
N PRO A 435 -24.00 2.60 2.72
CA PRO A 435 -22.83 2.86 3.56
C PRO A 435 -23.07 3.75 4.77
N GLY A 436 -23.97 4.73 4.66
CA GLY A 436 -24.33 5.63 5.76
C GLY A 436 -25.12 4.95 6.89
N ILE A 437 -25.85 3.87 6.57
CA ILE A 437 -26.59 3.04 7.54
C ILE A 437 -25.71 1.89 8.04
N TRP A 438 -24.89 1.33 7.15
CA TRP A 438 -24.06 0.16 7.43
C TRP A 438 -23.11 0.40 8.62
N LEU A 439 -22.40 1.53 8.66
CA LEU A 439 -21.42 1.80 9.71
C LEU A 439 -22.04 1.92 11.10
N PRO A 440 -23.10 2.71 11.32
CA PRO A 440 -23.83 2.71 12.59
C PRO A 440 -24.35 1.33 13.01
N ASP A 441 -24.88 0.54 12.07
CA ASP A 441 -25.37 -0.81 12.34
C ASP A 441 -24.27 -1.74 12.85
N VAL A 442 -23.12 -1.72 12.20
CA VAL A 442 -21.98 -2.57 12.57
C VAL A 442 -21.40 -2.13 13.93
N GLN A 443 -21.28 -0.83 14.17
CA GLN A 443 -20.78 -0.30 15.43
C GLN A 443 -21.65 -0.68 16.64
N ARG A 444 -22.98 -0.72 16.48
CA ARG A 444 -23.89 -1.16 17.55
C ARG A 444 -24.13 -2.67 17.61
N GLY A 445 -23.52 -3.47 16.72
CA GLY A 445 -23.65 -4.94 16.69
C GLY A 445 -24.96 -5.45 16.07
N ALA A 446 -25.64 -4.64 15.23
CA ALA A 446 -26.89 -5.01 14.57
C ALA A 446 -26.62 -5.85 13.29
N TYR A 447 -25.88 -6.95 13.43
CA TYR A 447 -25.56 -7.91 12.37
C TYR A 447 -25.18 -9.26 12.97
N GLU A 448 -25.20 -10.31 12.15
CA GLU A 448 -24.69 -11.66 12.45
C GLU A 448 -23.30 -11.82 11.82
N VAL A 449 -23.19 -11.69 10.50
CA VAL A 449 -21.94 -11.58 9.74
C VAL A 449 -22.01 -10.32 8.91
N ALA A 450 -20.96 -9.52 8.90
CA ALA A 450 -20.91 -8.29 8.13
C ALA A 450 -19.65 -8.19 7.27
N SER A 451 -19.79 -7.59 6.07
CA SER A 451 -18.62 -7.11 5.34
C SER A 451 -17.96 -5.98 6.14
N ASP A 452 -16.68 -6.03 6.27
CA ASP A 452 -15.88 -4.97 6.86
C ASP A 452 -14.70 -4.68 5.92
N ALA A 453 -14.02 -3.56 6.09
CA ALA A 453 -12.88 -3.23 5.26
C ALA A 453 -11.63 -3.03 6.11
N GLN A 454 -10.54 -3.60 5.66
CA GLN A 454 -9.20 -3.24 6.13
C GLN A 454 -8.49 -2.53 4.98
N CYS A 455 -8.17 -1.25 5.17
CA CYS A 455 -7.44 -0.44 4.21
C CYS A 455 -6.37 0.41 4.92
N GLY A 456 -5.19 0.51 4.30
CA GLY A 456 -4.10 1.36 4.77
C GLY A 456 -3.83 2.52 3.81
N TYR A 457 -3.33 3.62 4.33
CA TYR A 457 -2.81 4.74 3.53
C TYR A 457 -1.28 4.69 3.39
N ILE A 458 -0.61 3.89 4.21
CA ILE A 458 0.81 3.53 4.10
C ILE A 458 0.96 2.06 4.48
N VAL A 459 1.89 1.35 3.82
CA VAL A 459 2.12 -0.07 4.06
C VAL A 459 2.93 -0.24 5.35
N GLU A 460 2.22 -0.45 6.47
CA GLU A 460 2.80 -0.62 7.79
C GLU A 460 1.99 -1.61 8.64
N PRO A 461 2.61 -2.69 9.17
CA PRO A 461 1.91 -3.70 9.96
C PRO A 461 1.14 -3.15 11.17
N ASP A 462 1.69 -2.18 11.92
CA ASP A 462 0.99 -1.60 13.07
C ASP A 462 -0.38 -1.04 12.68
N LEU A 463 -0.44 -0.31 11.57
CA LEU A 463 -1.68 0.30 11.09
C LEU A 463 -2.66 -0.77 10.58
N SER A 464 -2.15 -1.79 9.90
CA SER A 464 -2.98 -2.86 9.36
C SER A 464 -3.53 -3.80 10.46
N LEU A 465 -2.78 -4.02 11.53
CA LEU A 465 -3.13 -4.97 12.60
C LEU A 465 -3.90 -4.32 13.76
N PHE A 466 -3.80 -2.99 13.96
CA PHE A 466 -4.44 -2.27 15.07
C PHE A 466 -5.94 -2.56 15.19
N LYS A 467 -6.64 -2.64 14.07
CA LYS A 467 -8.08 -2.92 13.99
C LYS A 467 -8.48 -4.19 14.74
N PHE A 468 -7.64 -5.20 14.72
CA PHE A 468 -7.95 -6.56 15.19
C PHE A 468 -7.62 -6.79 16.67
N GLN A 469 -7.19 -5.79 17.41
CA GLN A 469 -7.05 -5.88 18.85
C GLN A 469 -8.42 -5.97 19.55
N SER A 470 -8.44 -6.32 20.82
CA SER A 470 -9.64 -6.42 21.64
C SER A 470 -10.55 -5.18 21.51
N ARG A 471 -11.88 -5.38 21.57
CA ARG A 471 -12.88 -4.31 21.38
C ARG A 471 -12.72 -3.12 22.29
N ASP A 472 -12.26 -3.32 23.51
CA ASP A 472 -11.99 -2.26 24.50
C ASP A 472 -10.65 -1.52 24.22
N VAL A 473 -9.77 -2.07 23.39
CA VAL A 473 -8.53 -1.45 22.91
C VAL A 473 -8.75 -0.75 21.57
N SER A 474 -9.37 -1.45 20.61
CA SER A 474 -9.65 -0.92 19.28
C SER A 474 -11.14 -0.82 19.00
N GLN A 475 -11.66 0.41 18.94
CA GLN A 475 -13.05 0.68 18.59
C GLN A 475 -13.40 0.22 17.14
N SER A 476 -12.38 -0.03 16.31
CA SER A 476 -12.52 -0.57 14.96
C SER A 476 -12.71 -2.08 14.92
N ASN A 477 -12.58 -2.79 16.06
CA ASN A 477 -12.89 -4.21 16.16
C ASN A 477 -14.40 -4.41 16.08
N ASN A 478 -14.89 -4.62 14.88
CA ASN A 478 -16.30 -4.92 14.63
C ASN A 478 -16.66 -6.39 14.92
N GLY A 479 -15.68 -7.30 15.10
CA GLY A 479 -15.92 -8.69 15.56
C GLY A 479 -16.43 -8.78 17.00
N ARG A 480 -16.22 -7.73 17.80
CA ARG A 480 -16.73 -7.56 19.17
C ARG A 480 -16.18 -8.56 20.19
N TYR A 481 -14.99 -9.08 19.94
CA TYR A 481 -14.30 -10.00 20.84
C TYR A 481 -13.27 -9.27 21.74
N VAL A 482 -12.85 -9.98 22.78
CA VAL A 482 -11.71 -9.64 23.63
C VAL A 482 -10.73 -10.81 23.61
N ASP A 483 -9.49 -10.55 23.13
CA ASP A 483 -8.40 -11.55 23.08
C ASP A 483 -7.09 -10.90 23.53
N ARG A 484 -6.71 -11.13 24.78
CA ARG A 484 -5.50 -10.54 25.38
C ARG A 484 -4.21 -11.10 24.81
N THR A 485 -4.23 -12.34 24.32
CA THR A 485 -3.07 -12.93 23.62
C THR A 485 -2.82 -12.18 22.30
N LEU A 486 -3.87 -11.81 21.58
CA LEU A 486 -3.78 -11.03 20.36
C LEU A 486 -3.26 -9.61 20.64
N ASP A 487 -3.74 -8.96 21.71
CA ASP A 487 -3.25 -7.64 22.17
C ASP A 487 -1.76 -7.69 22.52
N GLU A 488 -1.32 -8.76 23.21
CA GLU A 488 0.09 -8.96 23.56
C GLU A 488 0.96 -9.17 22.32
N LEU A 489 0.51 -9.98 21.35
CA LEU A 489 1.21 -10.21 20.09
C LEU A 489 1.34 -8.92 19.27
N TYR A 490 0.27 -8.10 19.24
CA TYR A 490 0.33 -6.77 18.64
C TYR A 490 1.41 -5.90 19.29
N THR A 491 1.42 -5.83 20.62
CA THR A 491 2.40 -5.04 21.36
C THR A 491 3.83 -5.52 21.10
N LYS A 492 4.05 -6.84 21.11
CA LYS A 492 5.37 -7.44 20.84
C LYS A 492 5.88 -7.14 19.43
N GLN A 493 5.01 -7.25 18.40
CA GLN A 493 5.43 -6.94 17.03
C GLN A 493 5.71 -5.43 16.86
N SER A 494 4.90 -4.55 17.45
CA SER A 494 5.08 -3.10 17.39
C SER A 494 6.39 -2.64 18.02
N GLN A 495 6.79 -3.27 19.13
CA GLN A 495 8.01 -2.93 19.87
C GLN A 495 9.27 -3.64 19.34
N ALA A 496 9.13 -4.63 18.47
CA ALA A 496 10.26 -5.40 17.94
C ALA A 496 11.03 -4.58 16.90
N THR A 497 12.25 -4.17 17.22
CA THR A 497 13.16 -3.44 16.33
C THR A 497 13.92 -4.35 15.36
N ASP A 498 14.08 -5.63 15.68
CA ASP A 498 14.63 -6.65 14.78
C ASP A 498 13.55 -7.14 13.81
N PRO A 499 13.75 -7.03 12.47
CA PRO A 499 12.74 -7.39 11.49
C PRO A 499 12.36 -8.88 11.51
N ALA A 500 13.27 -9.79 11.84
CA ALA A 500 12.99 -11.23 11.88
C ALA A 500 12.13 -11.57 13.11
N VAL A 501 12.43 -10.96 14.26
CA VAL A 501 11.61 -11.07 15.47
C VAL A 501 10.23 -10.49 15.25
N ARG A 502 10.16 -9.30 14.62
CA ARG A 502 8.89 -8.65 14.26
C ARG A 502 8.03 -9.54 13.36
N ARG A 503 8.64 -10.11 12.28
CA ARG A 503 7.96 -11.02 11.36
C ARG A 503 7.38 -12.23 12.09
N ARG A 504 8.10 -12.82 13.05
CA ARG A 504 7.60 -13.96 13.83
C ARG A 504 6.34 -13.57 14.61
N TYR A 505 6.34 -12.45 15.34
CA TYR A 505 5.16 -12.01 16.09
C TYR A 505 3.97 -11.69 15.17
N ILE A 506 4.22 -11.14 13.99
CA ILE A 506 3.17 -10.90 12.99
C ILE A 506 2.57 -12.23 12.51
N ARG A 507 3.40 -13.28 12.25
CA ARG A 507 2.89 -14.63 11.89
C ARG A 507 2.08 -15.24 13.02
N ASP A 508 2.52 -15.11 14.27
CA ASP A 508 1.79 -15.59 15.43
C ASP A 508 0.45 -14.85 15.58
N PHE A 509 0.44 -13.54 15.33
CA PHE A 509 -0.78 -12.73 15.32
C PHE A 509 -1.78 -13.18 14.25
N GLU A 510 -1.33 -13.37 13.00
CA GLU A 510 -2.18 -13.83 11.90
C GLU A 510 -2.69 -15.25 12.13
N ARG A 511 -1.87 -16.15 12.66
CA ARG A 511 -2.31 -17.50 13.04
C ARG A 511 -3.39 -17.45 14.11
N ARG A 512 -3.23 -16.64 15.16
CA ARG A 512 -4.24 -16.45 16.20
C ARG A 512 -5.54 -15.90 15.62
N LEU A 513 -5.44 -14.88 14.78
CA LEU A 513 -6.58 -14.17 14.21
C LEU A 513 -7.38 -15.02 13.23
N PHE A 514 -6.73 -15.78 12.33
CA PHE A 514 -7.36 -16.43 11.17
C PHE A 514 -7.47 -17.95 11.27
N ASP A 515 -6.72 -18.62 12.15
CA ASP A 515 -6.67 -20.07 12.25
C ASP A 515 -7.11 -20.58 13.63
N GLU A 516 -6.48 -20.09 14.71
CA GLU A 516 -6.76 -20.58 16.04
C GLU A 516 -8.16 -20.16 16.53
N GLU A 517 -8.47 -18.86 16.46
CA GLU A 517 -9.73 -18.30 16.95
C GLU A 517 -10.71 -17.91 15.83
N VAL A 518 -10.21 -17.66 14.65
CA VAL A 518 -10.97 -17.20 13.48
C VAL A 518 -11.88 -16.02 13.86
N HIS A 519 -11.26 -14.97 14.41
CA HIS A 519 -11.99 -13.77 14.81
C HIS A 519 -12.54 -12.98 13.62
N TYR A 520 -11.79 -13.03 12.50
CA TYR A 520 -12.15 -12.46 11.21
C TYR A 520 -11.87 -13.47 10.09
N ILE A 521 -12.56 -13.29 8.98
CA ILE A 521 -12.32 -14.08 7.77
C ILE A 521 -11.82 -13.14 6.67
N PRO A 522 -10.54 -13.22 6.25
CA PRO A 522 -10.06 -12.47 5.10
C PRO A 522 -10.64 -13.05 3.81
N THR A 523 -10.99 -12.19 2.86
CA THR A 523 -11.48 -12.62 1.54
C THR A 523 -10.36 -12.61 0.51
N LEU A 524 -10.35 -11.65 -0.41
CA LEU A 524 -9.32 -11.46 -1.43
C LEU A 524 -8.76 -10.04 -1.31
N GLN A 525 -7.46 -9.90 -1.50
CA GLN A 525 -6.79 -8.61 -1.57
C GLN A 525 -7.28 -7.83 -2.80
N TRP A 526 -7.49 -6.54 -2.63
CA TRP A 526 -7.86 -5.69 -3.75
C TRP A 526 -6.69 -5.52 -4.71
N ARG A 527 -7.04 -5.22 -5.96
CA ARG A 527 -6.09 -4.94 -7.03
C ARG A 527 -6.28 -3.52 -7.51
N ARG A 528 -5.22 -2.74 -7.46
CA ARG A 528 -5.20 -1.39 -7.99
C ARG A 528 -4.79 -1.45 -9.46
N ILE A 529 -5.60 -0.86 -10.34
CA ILE A 529 -5.39 -0.81 -11.79
C ILE A 529 -5.41 0.65 -12.19
N ILE A 530 -4.32 1.13 -12.78
CA ILE A 530 -4.20 2.48 -13.30
C ILE A 530 -3.92 2.41 -14.79
N VAL A 531 -4.69 3.19 -15.55
CA VAL A 531 -4.41 3.49 -16.96
C VAL A 531 -4.12 4.97 -17.06
N HIS A 532 -2.95 5.31 -17.56
CA HIS A 532 -2.54 6.70 -17.73
C HIS A 532 -1.99 6.97 -19.13
N GLY A 533 -2.01 8.23 -19.56
CA GLY A 533 -1.42 8.64 -20.85
C GLY A 533 0.05 8.22 -20.94
N ALA A 534 0.45 7.61 -22.06
CA ALA A 534 1.80 7.08 -22.25
C ALA A 534 2.89 8.17 -22.18
N ARG A 535 2.52 9.43 -22.41
CA ARG A 535 3.40 10.59 -22.26
C ARG A 535 3.75 10.92 -20.80
N MET A 536 2.94 10.50 -19.84
CA MET A 536 3.22 10.69 -18.42
C MET A 536 4.32 9.71 -17.97
N LYS A 537 5.41 10.23 -17.45
CA LYS A 537 6.59 9.50 -16.98
C LYS A 537 6.93 9.89 -15.54
N GLY A 538 7.81 9.11 -14.90
CA GLY A 538 8.32 9.42 -13.56
C GLY A 538 7.32 9.20 -12.42
N TRP A 539 6.22 8.49 -12.70
CA TRP A 539 5.24 8.06 -11.70
C TRP A 539 5.17 6.53 -11.64
N THR A 540 5.17 5.99 -10.44
CA THR A 540 5.07 4.55 -10.17
C THR A 540 3.86 4.26 -9.31
N ILE A 541 3.07 3.24 -9.69
CA ILE A 541 1.96 2.75 -8.88
C ILE A 541 2.49 2.12 -7.58
N THR A 542 1.77 2.34 -6.49
CA THR A 542 2.04 1.73 -5.18
C THR A 542 0.78 1.07 -4.63
N PRO A 543 0.87 0.22 -3.60
CA PRO A 543 -0.30 -0.38 -2.98
C PRO A 543 -1.28 0.63 -2.36
N SER A 544 -0.84 1.83 -2.05
CA SER A 544 -1.70 2.89 -1.54
C SER A 544 -1.87 4.03 -2.55
N HIS A 545 -3.11 4.37 -2.87
CA HIS A 545 -3.39 5.52 -3.75
C HIS A 545 -3.16 6.88 -3.08
N TYR A 546 -2.85 6.90 -1.79
CA TYR A 546 -2.47 8.11 -1.07
C TYR A 546 -1.00 8.50 -1.26
N LEU A 547 -0.15 7.57 -1.75
CA LEU A 547 1.27 7.79 -2.00
C LEU A 547 1.52 8.32 -3.41
N ASN A 548 2.69 8.91 -3.64
CA ASN A 548 3.15 9.44 -4.94
C ASN A 548 2.27 10.53 -5.55
N ASN A 549 1.63 11.36 -4.71
CA ASN A 549 0.80 12.47 -5.16
C ASN A 549 1.51 13.84 -5.08
N GLN A 550 2.79 13.92 -4.70
CA GLN A 550 3.55 15.18 -4.69
C GLN A 550 3.91 15.67 -6.10
N LEU A 551 3.93 14.77 -7.09
CA LEU A 551 4.14 15.03 -8.53
C LEU A 551 5.51 15.64 -8.88
N ASP A 552 6.46 15.72 -7.95
CA ASP A 552 7.79 16.31 -8.16
C ASP A 552 8.66 15.53 -9.16
N THR A 553 8.42 14.20 -9.27
CA THR A 553 9.12 13.30 -10.19
C THR A 553 8.44 13.15 -11.55
N VAL A 554 7.20 13.66 -11.69
CA VAL A 554 6.39 13.47 -12.90
C VAL A 554 6.81 14.44 -14.01
N TRP A 555 6.90 13.93 -15.24
CA TRP A 555 7.21 14.71 -16.43
C TRP A 555 6.46 14.17 -17.67
N LEU A 556 6.40 14.97 -18.73
CA LEU A 556 5.72 14.60 -19.97
C LEU A 556 6.74 14.43 -21.10
N SER A 557 6.74 13.23 -21.73
CA SER A 557 7.45 13.01 -22.98
C SER A 557 6.72 13.67 -24.16
N GLU A 558 7.40 13.77 -25.29
CA GLU A 558 6.76 14.18 -26.56
C GLU A 558 5.62 13.27 -26.98
#